data_3a9c78d03d498a2fba5518cd7e333372
#
_entry.id   3a9c78d03d498a2fba5518cd7e333372
#
_cell.length_a   1.000
_cell.length_b   1.000
_cell.length_c   1.000
_cell.angle_alpha   90.00
_cell.angle_beta   90.00
_cell.angle_gamma   90.00
#
_symmetry.space_group_name_H-M   'P 1'
#
loop_
_entity.id
_entity.type
_entity.pdbx_description
1 polymer ?
#
loop_
_entity_poly.entity_id
_entity_poly.type
_entity_poly.pdbx_seq_one_letter_code
_entity_poly.pdbx_strand_id
1 'polypeptide(L)'
;MNTAELAEEILFSAAPDRLARNAPYERDAIGRLMEPVIGAFTPEWTIEETVAALRESVKRNLITYVWVVDGEGRLAGIITMRDLLFGASRATLAQVMARDPFVLQAAMPLRDAIKQVLDRHYPVYPVVDAAGRLTGLVRGQAMFEAQAIEISLQAGSMMGVEKEERVATPWYHSLKLRHPWLQLNLVTAFLAAAVVGLFQDTLDRLVILALFLPVLAGQSGNTGCQALAVTLRGMTLGELRPGAERRLVSKEAWLGCLNGVGVGLAAGIGMFITAAGQHQARPFMLGFVVFLAMVGACIASGVSGALVPLTLKRLGFDPASASSIFLTTATDCVSMGTLLFLATILVR
;
A
#
# COMPACT_ATOMS: atom_id res chain seq x y z
N MET A 1 -44.20 6.81 4.68
CA MET A 1 -43.34 8.00 4.67
C MET A 1 -43.64 8.72 3.37
N ASN A 2 -44.08 9.96 3.44
CA ASN A 2 -44.52 10.72 2.28
C ASN A 2 -43.28 11.10 1.42
N THR A 3 -43.38 11.10 0.10
CA THR A 3 -42.29 11.48 -0.82
C THR A 3 -41.66 12.85 -0.53
N ALA A 4 -42.43 13.78 0.05
CA ALA A 4 -41.98 15.07 0.54
C ALA A 4 -41.08 14.96 1.79
N GLU A 5 -41.41 14.09 2.73
CA GLU A 5 -40.61 13.84 3.94
C GLU A 5 -39.25 13.16 3.60
N LEU A 6 -39.27 12.24 2.63
CA LEU A 6 -38.06 11.60 2.13
C LEU A 6 -37.16 12.63 1.41
N ALA A 7 -37.74 13.54 0.63
CA ALA A 7 -37.02 14.60 -0.05
C ALA A 7 -36.45 15.64 0.92
N GLU A 8 -37.16 16.00 1.99
CA GLU A 8 -36.64 16.88 3.04
C GLU A 8 -35.51 16.22 3.85
N GLU A 9 -35.63 14.95 4.19
CA GLU A 9 -34.59 14.21 4.93
C GLU A 9 -33.30 14.06 4.10
N ILE A 10 -33.41 13.86 2.79
CA ILE A 10 -32.29 13.77 1.85
C ILE A 10 -31.70 15.16 1.54
N LEU A 11 -32.54 16.20 1.44
CA LEU A 11 -32.13 17.58 1.12
C LEU A 11 -31.35 18.27 2.23
N PHE A 12 -31.64 17.98 3.50
CA PHE A 12 -31.18 18.78 4.65
C PHE A 12 -30.35 18.02 5.66
N SER A 13 -29.88 16.80 5.35
CA SER A 13 -28.94 16.07 6.20
C SER A 13 -27.58 16.80 6.29
N ALA A 14 -27.61 17.96 6.97
CA ALA A 14 -26.40 18.63 7.42
C ALA A 14 -25.76 17.79 8.52
N ALA A 15 -24.56 17.35 8.29
CA ALA A 15 -23.81 16.39 9.05
C ALA A 15 -23.75 16.64 10.56
N PRO A 16 -24.12 15.66 11.36
CA PRO A 16 -23.26 15.31 12.46
C PRO A 16 -22.69 13.91 12.23
N ASP A 17 -21.38 13.87 12.38
CA ASP A 17 -20.55 12.68 12.47
C ASP A 17 -20.51 11.75 11.24
N ARG A 18 -19.84 12.25 10.20
CA ARG A 18 -19.45 11.51 8.99
C ARG A 18 -18.82 10.15 9.33
N LEU A 19 -18.00 10.10 10.38
CA LEU A 19 -17.30 8.90 10.83
C LEU A 19 -18.27 7.85 11.41
N ALA A 20 -19.26 8.27 12.18
CA ALA A 20 -20.24 7.36 12.77
C ALA A 20 -21.18 6.78 11.71
N ARG A 21 -21.66 7.60 10.76
CA ARG A 21 -22.53 7.18 9.65
C ARG A 21 -21.83 6.14 8.74
N ASN A 22 -20.55 6.35 8.46
CA ASN A 22 -19.77 5.51 7.56
C ASN A 22 -19.07 4.34 8.28
N ALA A 23 -19.27 4.20 9.60
CA ALA A 23 -18.67 3.15 10.41
C ALA A 23 -18.95 1.70 9.94
N PRO A 24 -20.13 1.37 9.36
CA PRO A 24 -20.41 0.01 8.90
C PRO A 24 -19.53 -0.47 7.74
N TYR A 25 -18.91 0.45 6.98
CA TYR A 25 -18.06 0.09 5.85
C TYR A 25 -16.64 -0.25 6.30
N GLU A 26 -15.98 -1.15 5.58
CA GLU A 26 -14.58 -1.49 5.79
C GLU A 26 -13.68 -0.25 5.67
N ARG A 27 -12.51 -0.27 6.34
CA ARG A 27 -11.64 0.91 6.44
C ARG A 27 -11.15 1.43 5.08
N ASP A 28 -10.95 0.53 4.12
CA ASP A 28 -10.49 0.81 2.75
C ASP A 28 -11.63 0.97 1.74
N ALA A 29 -12.88 0.83 2.15
CA ALA A 29 -14.02 0.94 1.26
C ALA A 29 -14.39 2.41 0.96
N ILE A 30 -14.92 2.65 -0.25
CA ILE A 30 -15.43 3.96 -0.69
C ILE A 30 -16.48 4.52 0.26
N GLY A 31 -17.31 3.65 0.84
CA GLY A 31 -18.32 4.05 1.80
C GLY A 31 -17.78 4.86 2.99
N ARG A 32 -16.51 4.68 3.35
CA ARG A 32 -15.84 5.49 4.40
C ARG A 32 -15.62 6.95 4.01
N LEU A 33 -15.51 7.24 2.74
CA LEU A 33 -15.25 8.59 2.22
C LEU A 33 -16.54 9.34 1.85
N MET A 34 -17.71 8.67 1.94
CA MET A 34 -18.99 9.25 1.53
C MET A 34 -19.34 10.53 2.31
N GLU A 35 -19.85 11.48 1.56
CA GLU A 35 -20.57 12.65 2.05
C GLU A 35 -22.08 12.42 1.90
N PRO A 36 -22.92 13.12 2.71
CA PRO A 36 -24.37 13.05 2.56
C PRO A 36 -24.80 13.43 1.15
N VAL A 37 -25.87 12.82 0.69
CA VAL A 37 -26.52 13.21 -0.56
C VAL A 37 -27.15 14.58 -0.39
N ILE A 38 -26.86 15.50 -1.29
CA ILE A 38 -27.49 16.82 -1.36
C ILE A 38 -28.00 16.99 -2.80
N GLY A 39 -29.26 17.45 -2.93
CA GLY A 39 -29.86 17.71 -4.24
C GLY A 39 -30.33 16.44 -4.94
N ALA A 40 -31.02 15.56 -4.24
CA ALA A 40 -31.73 14.42 -4.83
C ALA A 40 -33.23 14.73 -4.96
N PHE A 41 -33.80 14.45 -6.13
CA PHE A 41 -35.19 14.73 -6.47
C PHE A 41 -35.77 13.58 -7.28
N THR A 42 -37.09 13.51 -7.33
CA THR A 42 -37.77 12.51 -8.16
C THR A 42 -37.93 12.99 -9.62
N PRO A 43 -38.10 12.07 -10.58
CA PRO A 43 -38.14 12.39 -12.02
C PRO A 43 -39.25 13.35 -12.43
N GLU A 44 -40.32 13.44 -11.64
CA GLU A 44 -41.53 14.26 -11.91
C GLU A 44 -41.33 15.76 -11.65
N TRP A 45 -40.32 16.11 -10.83
CA TRP A 45 -40.02 17.50 -10.52
C TRP A 45 -39.65 18.26 -11.79
N THR A 46 -40.10 19.53 -11.87
CA THR A 46 -39.73 20.47 -12.92
C THR A 46 -38.38 21.14 -12.61
N ILE A 47 -37.71 21.66 -13.62
CA ILE A 47 -36.48 22.46 -13.44
C ILE A 47 -36.75 23.65 -12.51
N GLU A 48 -37.88 24.36 -12.68
CA GLU A 48 -38.24 25.52 -11.85
C GLU A 48 -38.38 25.17 -10.38
N GLU A 49 -39.10 24.10 -10.05
CA GLU A 49 -39.26 23.60 -8.68
C GLU A 49 -37.92 23.18 -8.08
N THR A 50 -37.09 22.47 -8.84
CA THR A 50 -35.76 22.03 -8.45
C THR A 50 -34.83 23.21 -8.14
N VAL A 51 -34.79 24.22 -9.01
CA VAL A 51 -33.96 25.41 -8.80
C VAL A 51 -34.45 26.19 -7.56
N ALA A 52 -35.76 26.30 -7.35
CA ALA A 52 -36.33 26.96 -6.19
C ALA A 52 -35.92 26.24 -4.89
N ALA A 53 -36.02 24.91 -4.85
CA ALA A 53 -35.63 24.10 -3.71
C ALA A 53 -34.11 24.16 -3.39
N LEU A 54 -33.28 24.23 -4.44
CA LEU A 54 -31.83 24.28 -4.26
C LEU A 54 -31.30 25.66 -3.83
N ARG A 55 -32.07 26.73 -4.00
CA ARG A 55 -31.62 28.13 -3.82
C ARG A 55 -30.94 28.40 -2.48
N GLU A 56 -31.44 27.86 -1.40
CA GLU A 56 -30.85 28.00 -0.06
C GLU A 56 -29.68 27.02 0.15
N SER A 57 -29.77 25.83 -0.38
CA SER A 57 -28.74 24.80 -0.25
C SER A 57 -27.44 25.16 -0.97
N VAL A 58 -27.54 25.81 -2.13
CA VAL A 58 -26.37 26.27 -2.92
C VAL A 58 -25.55 27.36 -2.19
N LYS A 59 -26.18 28.14 -1.31
CA LYS A 59 -25.48 29.15 -0.51
C LYS A 59 -24.51 28.54 0.50
N ARG A 60 -24.77 27.32 0.93
CA ARG A 60 -24.03 26.61 2.00
C ARG A 60 -23.20 25.45 1.47
N ASN A 61 -23.56 24.88 0.33
CA ASN A 61 -22.95 23.67 -0.21
C ASN A 61 -22.56 23.89 -1.68
N LEU A 62 -21.41 23.33 -2.05
CA LEU A 62 -21.00 23.27 -3.47
C LEU A 62 -21.75 22.12 -4.14
N ILE A 63 -22.81 22.43 -4.88
CA ILE A 63 -23.62 21.47 -5.62
C ILE A 63 -23.19 21.50 -7.08
N THR A 64 -22.61 20.41 -7.55
CA THR A 64 -22.16 20.27 -8.94
C THR A 64 -23.18 19.57 -9.80
N TYR A 65 -23.90 18.62 -9.21
CA TYR A 65 -24.90 17.78 -9.88
C TYR A 65 -26.17 17.70 -9.04
N VAL A 66 -27.28 17.49 -9.74
CA VAL A 66 -28.56 17.09 -9.16
C VAL A 66 -28.80 15.62 -9.48
N TRP A 67 -29.20 14.88 -8.48
CA TRP A 67 -29.39 13.44 -8.53
C TRP A 67 -30.88 13.16 -8.72
N VAL A 68 -31.21 12.31 -9.70
CA VAL A 68 -32.58 11.90 -9.92
C VAL A 68 -32.75 10.47 -9.41
N VAL A 69 -33.63 10.28 -8.42
CA VAL A 69 -33.86 8.99 -7.79
C VAL A 69 -35.31 8.56 -7.98
N ASP A 70 -35.55 7.26 -8.13
CA ASP A 70 -36.89 6.70 -8.21
C ASP A 70 -37.60 6.64 -6.84
N GLY A 71 -38.84 6.15 -6.80
CA GLY A 71 -39.61 6.01 -5.57
C GLY A 71 -39.02 5.01 -4.55
N GLU A 72 -38.03 4.22 -4.94
CA GLU A 72 -37.28 3.30 -4.07
C GLU A 72 -35.90 3.84 -3.67
N GLY A 73 -35.57 5.07 -4.08
CA GLY A 73 -34.28 5.72 -3.84
C GLY A 73 -33.14 5.24 -4.74
N ARG A 74 -33.41 4.51 -5.82
CA ARG A 74 -32.40 4.08 -6.78
C ARG A 74 -32.05 5.24 -7.71
N LEU A 75 -30.77 5.36 -8.03
CA LEU A 75 -30.29 6.41 -8.92
C LEU A 75 -30.75 6.17 -10.36
N ALA A 76 -31.66 7.02 -10.85
CA ALA A 76 -32.22 6.95 -12.21
C ALA A 76 -31.46 7.84 -13.20
N GLY A 77 -30.88 8.94 -12.73
CA GLY A 77 -30.16 9.87 -13.61
C GLY A 77 -29.42 10.96 -12.87
N ILE A 78 -28.72 11.78 -13.65
CA ILE A 78 -27.94 12.93 -13.18
C ILE A 78 -28.24 14.15 -14.07
N ILE A 79 -28.26 15.32 -13.46
CA ILE A 79 -28.42 16.59 -14.16
C ILE A 79 -27.29 17.52 -13.74
N THR A 80 -26.63 18.15 -14.70
CA THR A 80 -25.61 19.14 -14.42
C THR A 80 -26.25 20.50 -14.08
N MET A 81 -25.54 21.34 -13.33
CA MET A 81 -26.01 22.71 -13.05
C MET A 81 -26.21 23.51 -14.35
N ARG A 82 -25.45 23.21 -15.41
CA ARG A 82 -25.63 23.80 -16.74
C ARG A 82 -27.00 23.46 -17.34
N ASP A 83 -27.42 22.18 -17.21
CA ASP A 83 -28.69 21.73 -17.78
C ASP A 83 -29.87 22.35 -17.03
N LEU A 84 -29.74 22.62 -15.73
CA LEU A 84 -30.74 23.37 -14.95
C LEU A 84 -30.83 24.84 -15.35
N LEU A 85 -29.70 25.46 -15.70
CA LEU A 85 -29.65 26.87 -16.08
C LEU A 85 -30.19 27.14 -17.48
N PHE A 86 -29.98 26.23 -18.44
CA PHE A 86 -30.35 26.40 -19.84
C PHE A 86 -31.55 25.55 -20.27
N GLY A 87 -32.04 24.66 -19.40
CA GLY A 87 -33.24 23.86 -19.67
C GLY A 87 -34.53 24.69 -19.63
N ALA A 88 -35.60 24.19 -20.27
CA ALA A 88 -36.90 24.82 -20.20
C ALA A 88 -37.50 24.68 -18.80
N SER A 89 -37.90 25.77 -18.15
CA SER A 89 -38.35 25.81 -16.73
C SER A 89 -39.44 24.78 -16.39
N ARG A 90 -40.33 24.49 -17.36
CA ARG A 90 -41.41 23.51 -17.19
C ARG A 90 -41.05 22.06 -17.56
N ALA A 91 -39.85 21.83 -18.09
CA ALA A 91 -39.41 20.47 -18.38
C ALA A 91 -39.23 19.70 -17.09
N THR A 92 -39.62 18.42 -17.10
CA THR A 92 -39.39 17.53 -15.96
C THR A 92 -37.95 17.03 -15.94
N LEU A 93 -37.46 16.67 -14.75
CA LEU A 93 -36.12 16.11 -14.58
C LEU A 93 -35.93 14.83 -15.41
N ALA A 94 -36.99 14.00 -15.54
CA ALA A 94 -37.00 12.81 -16.40
C ALA A 94 -36.69 13.09 -17.88
N GLN A 95 -37.02 14.29 -18.38
CA GLN A 95 -36.82 14.70 -19.76
C GLN A 95 -35.39 15.19 -20.03
N VAL A 96 -34.72 15.76 -19.04
CA VAL A 96 -33.43 16.45 -19.19
C VAL A 96 -32.25 15.66 -18.55
N MET A 97 -32.54 14.68 -17.69
CA MET A 97 -31.50 13.91 -17.02
C MET A 97 -30.69 13.06 -18.02
N ALA A 98 -29.40 12.95 -17.78
CA ALA A 98 -28.57 11.90 -18.33
C ALA A 98 -28.88 10.59 -17.59
N ARG A 99 -29.32 9.58 -18.32
CA ARG A 99 -29.68 8.27 -17.77
C ARG A 99 -28.44 7.41 -17.58
N ASP A 100 -28.55 6.40 -16.72
CA ASP A 100 -27.48 5.44 -16.44
C ASP A 100 -26.13 6.09 -16.08
N PRO A 101 -26.11 6.97 -15.07
CA PRO A 101 -24.88 7.62 -14.66
C PRO A 101 -23.88 6.59 -14.11
N PHE A 102 -22.61 6.89 -14.29
CA PHE A 102 -21.56 6.10 -13.65
C PHE A 102 -21.68 6.16 -12.13
N VAL A 103 -21.66 5.01 -11.46
CA VAL A 103 -21.81 4.88 -10.01
C VAL A 103 -20.64 4.10 -9.42
N LEU A 104 -20.32 4.36 -8.15
CA LEU A 104 -19.44 3.56 -7.31
C LEU A 104 -20.25 2.75 -6.30
N GLN A 105 -19.81 1.52 -6.02
CA GLN A 105 -20.42 0.70 -4.97
C GLN A 105 -19.83 1.07 -3.61
N ALA A 106 -20.68 1.25 -2.58
CA ALA A 106 -20.23 1.65 -1.25
C ALA A 106 -19.21 0.68 -0.62
N ALA A 107 -19.35 -0.63 -0.86
CA ALA A 107 -18.45 -1.66 -0.37
C ALA A 107 -17.17 -1.82 -1.22
N MET A 108 -17.04 -1.08 -2.33
CA MET A 108 -15.88 -1.20 -3.22
C MET A 108 -14.61 -0.66 -2.52
N PRO A 109 -13.48 -1.37 -2.59
CA PRO A 109 -12.19 -0.86 -2.12
C PRO A 109 -11.79 0.42 -2.85
N LEU A 110 -11.24 1.40 -2.12
CA LEU A 110 -10.79 2.70 -2.64
C LEU A 110 -9.88 2.54 -3.88
N ARG A 111 -8.95 1.60 -3.81
CA ARG A 111 -8.01 1.32 -4.91
C ARG A 111 -8.71 0.92 -6.21
N ASP A 112 -9.77 0.12 -6.13
CA ASP A 112 -10.48 -0.33 -7.32
C ASP A 112 -11.43 0.75 -7.85
N ALA A 113 -11.99 1.56 -6.95
CA ALA A 113 -12.74 2.75 -7.33
C ALA A 113 -11.85 3.77 -8.06
N ILE A 114 -10.64 4.05 -7.57
CA ILE A 114 -9.69 4.95 -8.25
C ILE A 114 -9.38 4.48 -9.66
N LYS A 115 -9.15 3.17 -9.88
CA LYS A 115 -8.93 2.65 -11.24
C LYS A 115 -10.09 2.92 -12.18
N GLN A 116 -11.34 2.84 -11.68
CA GLN A 116 -12.53 3.09 -12.48
C GLN A 116 -12.74 4.57 -12.81
N VAL A 117 -12.23 5.49 -11.98
CA VAL A 117 -12.42 6.93 -12.14
C VAL A 117 -11.24 7.64 -12.79
N LEU A 118 -10.09 6.99 -12.96
CA LEU A 118 -8.86 7.57 -13.50
C LEU A 118 -9.08 8.32 -14.82
N ASP A 119 -9.89 7.77 -15.73
CA ASP A 119 -10.14 8.34 -17.05
C ASP A 119 -11.42 9.20 -17.10
N ARG A 120 -12.13 9.37 -15.97
CA ARG A 120 -13.46 10.00 -15.97
C ARG A 120 -13.50 11.45 -15.54
N HIS A 121 -12.59 11.89 -14.70
CA HIS A 121 -12.40 13.29 -14.26
C HIS A 121 -13.65 14.01 -13.73
N TYR A 122 -14.62 13.27 -13.14
CA TYR A 122 -15.79 13.91 -12.53
C TYR A 122 -15.43 14.50 -11.17
N PRO A 123 -15.91 15.69 -10.81
CA PRO A 123 -15.65 16.28 -9.50
C PRO A 123 -16.30 15.50 -8.34
N VAL A 124 -17.47 14.90 -8.60
CA VAL A 124 -18.24 14.13 -7.60
C VAL A 124 -18.79 12.86 -8.25
N TYR A 125 -18.71 11.76 -7.52
CA TYR A 125 -19.21 10.46 -7.93
C TYR A 125 -20.35 10.01 -7.01
N PRO A 126 -21.49 9.55 -7.53
CA PRO A 126 -22.55 8.96 -6.74
C PRO A 126 -22.14 7.58 -6.25
N VAL A 127 -22.47 7.28 -4.99
CA VAL A 127 -22.22 5.99 -4.36
C VAL A 127 -23.53 5.31 -4.07
N VAL A 128 -23.67 4.06 -4.48
CA VAL A 128 -24.87 3.27 -4.31
C VAL A 128 -24.61 2.01 -3.49
N ASP A 129 -25.67 1.48 -2.88
CA ASP A 129 -25.67 0.16 -2.25
C ASP A 129 -25.81 -0.97 -3.28
N ALA A 130 -25.85 -2.22 -2.82
CA ALA A 130 -26.03 -3.40 -3.66
C ALA A 130 -27.39 -3.43 -4.39
N ALA A 131 -28.39 -2.66 -3.92
CA ALA A 131 -29.71 -2.53 -4.54
C ALA A 131 -29.79 -1.36 -5.54
N GLY A 132 -28.69 -0.62 -5.74
CA GLY A 132 -28.62 0.55 -6.61
C GLY A 132 -29.18 1.83 -5.98
N ARG A 133 -29.46 1.85 -4.68
CA ARG A 133 -29.95 3.03 -3.97
C ARG A 133 -28.81 4.01 -3.71
N LEU A 134 -29.06 5.28 -3.93
CA LEU A 134 -28.10 6.36 -3.70
C LEU A 134 -27.87 6.53 -2.19
N THR A 135 -26.72 6.13 -1.69
CA THR A 135 -26.36 6.15 -0.26
C THR A 135 -25.46 7.32 0.13
N GLY A 136 -24.72 7.87 -0.82
CA GLY A 136 -23.80 8.96 -0.57
C GLY A 136 -23.13 9.48 -1.83
N LEU A 137 -22.25 10.44 -1.64
CA LEU A 137 -21.45 11.06 -2.69
C LEU A 137 -19.97 11.02 -2.30
N VAL A 138 -19.08 10.84 -3.26
CA VAL A 138 -17.64 10.92 -3.01
C VAL A 138 -17.01 11.90 -3.98
N ARG A 139 -16.24 12.85 -3.45
CA ARG A 139 -15.46 13.78 -4.29
C ARG A 139 -14.24 13.07 -4.86
N GLY A 140 -13.96 13.28 -6.13
CA GLY A 140 -12.76 12.75 -6.77
C GLY A 140 -11.49 13.14 -6.01
N GLN A 141 -11.38 14.40 -5.60
CA GLN A 141 -10.25 14.89 -4.80
C GLN A 141 -10.07 14.10 -3.51
N ALA A 142 -11.14 13.81 -2.75
CA ALA A 142 -11.06 13.07 -1.48
C ALA A 142 -10.53 11.63 -1.68
N MET A 143 -10.86 10.98 -2.80
CA MET A 143 -10.31 9.66 -3.14
C MET A 143 -8.80 9.72 -3.40
N PHE A 144 -8.33 10.72 -4.17
CA PHE A 144 -6.90 10.87 -4.45
C PHE A 144 -6.10 11.29 -3.21
N GLU A 145 -6.66 12.15 -2.35
CA GLU A 145 -6.05 12.49 -1.06
C GLU A 145 -5.92 11.26 -0.15
N ALA A 146 -6.96 10.46 -0.04
CA ALA A 146 -6.93 9.22 0.75
C ALA A 146 -5.89 8.23 0.21
N GLN A 147 -5.77 8.09 -1.11
CA GLN A 147 -4.75 7.27 -1.76
C GLN A 147 -3.34 7.79 -1.50
N ALA A 148 -3.12 9.10 -1.58
CA ALA A 148 -1.83 9.71 -1.31
C ALA A 148 -1.39 9.48 0.14
N ILE A 149 -2.32 9.60 1.09
CA ILE A 149 -2.09 9.28 2.49
C ILE A 149 -1.73 7.81 2.67
N GLU A 150 -2.46 6.88 2.06
CA GLU A 150 -2.19 5.44 2.15
C GLU A 150 -0.80 5.09 1.61
N ILE A 151 -0.41 5.66 0.46
CA ILE A 151 0.94 5.48 -0.11
C ILE A 151 2.02 6.03 0.85
N SER A 152 1.77 7.19 1.46
CA SER A 152 2.71 7.80 2.43
C SER A 152 2.88 6.94 3.69
N LEU A 153 1.80 6.33 4.19
CA LEU A 153 1.82 5.47 5.36
C LEU A 153 2.53 4.13 5.11
N GLN A 154 2.57 3.67 3.86
CA GLN A 154 3.19 2.40 3.49
C GLN A 154 4.67 2.34 3.84
N ALA A 155 5.40 3.45 3.66
CA ALA A 155 6.81 3.53 4.01
C ALA A 155 7.06 3.34 5.53
N GLY A 156 6.20 3.90 6.37
CA GLY A 156 6.24 3.72 7.83
C GLY A 156 5.93 2.27 8.22
N SER A 157 4.89 1.69 7.64
CA SER A 157 4.48 0.30 7.93
C SER A 157 5.58 -0.71 7.60
N MET A 158 6.36 -0.48 6.55
CA MET A 158 7.53 -1.31 6.22
C MET A 158 8.59 -1.33 7.33
N MET A 159 8.68 -0.29 8.14
CA MET A 159 9.63 -0.15 9.26
C MET A 159 8.97 -0.46 10.63
N GLY A 160 7.75 -0.98 10.63
CA GLY A 160 7.02 -1.30 11.87
C GLY A 160 6.45 -0.09 12.60
N VAL A 161 6.24 1.02 11.89
CA VAL A 161 5.54 2.18 12.42
C VAL A 161 4.05 2.06 12.13
N GLU A 162 3.24 2.13 13.18
CA GLU A 162 1.79 2.04 13.07
C GLU A 162 1.20 3.25 12.31
N LYS A 163 0.13 3.00 11.55
CA LYS A 163 -0.53 4.02 10.71
C LYS A 163 -1.08 5.20 11.51
N GLU A 164 -1.42 4.99 12.77
CA GLU A 164 -1.95 5.98 13.70
C GLU A 164 -0.86 6.90 14.27
N GLU A 165 0.40 6.50 14.21
CA GLU A 165 1.49 7.29 14.78
C GLU A 165 1.78 8.54 13.97
N ARG A 166 1.91 9.68 14.66
CA ARG A 166 2.18 11.02 14.09
C ARG A 166 3.35 11.66 14.83
N VAL A 167 3.92 12.69 14.22
CA VAL A 167 5.00 13.48 14.84
C VAL A 167 4.59 14.05 16.21
N ALA A 168 3.32 14.42 16.37
CA ALA A 168 2.77 14.93 17.61
C ALA A 168 2.36 13.87 18.63
N THR A 169 2.52 12.57 18.31
CA THR A 169 2.19 11.48 19.23
C THR A 169 3.09 11.53 20.46
N PRO A 170 2.54 11.49 21.68
CA PRO A 170 3.35 11.50 22.90
C PRO A 170 4.30 10.31 22.96
N TRP A 171 5.52 10.53 23.48
CA TRP A 171 6.59 9.52 23.47
C TRP A 171 6.20 8.18 24.13
N TYR A 172 5.41 8.20 25.21
CA TYR A 172 4.95 6.98 25.89
C TYR A 172 3.96 6.16 25.05
N HIS A 173 3.20 6.83 24.18
CA HIS A 173 2.31 6.15 23.23
C HIS A 173 3.09 5.56 22.06
N SER A 174 4.04 6.33 21.50
CA SER A 174 4.97 5.82 20.48
C SER A 174 5.76 4.62 20.98
N LEU A 175 6.20 4.62 22.24
CA LEU A 175 6.88 3.47 22.84
C LEU A 175 5.99 2.20 22.83
N LYS A 176 4.72 2.34 23.22
CA LYS A 176 3.77 1.22 23.19
C LYS A 176 3.52 0.67 21.80
N LEU A 177 3.50 1.54 20.79
CA LEU A 177 3.28 1.15 19.40
C LEU A 177 4.50 0.44 18.79
N ARG A 178 5.70 0.97 19.02
CA ARG A 178 6.94 0.46 18.39
C ARG A 178 7.57 -0.71 19.13
N HIS A 179 7.45 -0.76 20.46
CA HIS A 179 8.17 -1.74 21.28
C HIS A 179 7.86 -3.20 20.95
N PRO A 180 6.60 -3.62 20.73
CA PRO A 180 6.31 -5.00 20.35
C PRO A 180 7.00 -5.42 19.04
N TRP A 181 7.07 -4.51 18.08
CA TRP A 181 7.76 -4.72 16.81
C TRP A 181 9.27 -4.91 17.00
N LEU A 182 9.89 -4.08 17.83
CA LEU A 182 11.31 -4.19 18.14
C LEU A 182 11.64 -5.50 18.88
N GLN A 183 10.76 -5.97 19.78
CA GLN A 183 10.93 -7.24 20.44
C GLN A 183 10.84 -8.42 19.46
N LEU A 184 9.88 -8.40 18.54
CA LEU A 184 9.78 -9.41 17.50
C LEU A 184 11.03 -9.43 16.61
N ASN A 185 11.52 -8.26 16.22
CA ASN A 185 12.76 -8.14 15.44
C ASN A 185 13.98 -8.66 16.21
N LEU A 186 14.05 -8.42 17.53
CA LEU A 186 15.11 -8.97 18.38
C LEU A 186 15.08 -10.50 18.41
N VAL A 187 13.90 -11.10 18.57
CA VAL A 187 13.75 -12.57 18.54
C VAL A 187 14.23 -13.16 17.21
N THR A 188 13.87 -12.52 16.10
CA THR A 188 14.32 -12.98 14.77
C THR A 188 15.82 -12.74 14.55
N ALA A 189 16.41 -11.69 15.13
CA ALA A 189 17.85 -11.46 15.09
C ALA A 189 18.63 -12.57 15.82
N PHE A 190 18.08 -13.15 16.88
CA PHE A 190 18.70 -14.32 17.53
C PHE A 190 18.77 -15.54 16.61
N LEU A 191 17.90 -15.68 15.61
CA LEU A 191 18.03 -16.76 14.62
C LEU A 191 19.29 -16.57 13.76
N ALA A 192 19.57 -15.33 13.32
CA ALA A 192 20.80 -15.02 12.60
C ALA A 192 22.04 -15.27 13.48
N ALA A 193 21.99 -14.85 14.75
CA ALA A 193 23.05 -15.13 15.71
C ALA A 193 23.28 -16.65 15.93
N ALA A 194 22.21 -17.44 15.97
CA ALA A 194 22.30 -18.89 16.07
C ALA A 194 22.97 -19.51 14.83
N VAL A 195 22.65 -19.01 13.62
CA VAL A 195 23.34 -19.44 12.39
C VAL A 195 24.83 -19.18 12.48
N VAL A 196 25.26 -17.99 12.95
CA VAL A 196 26.67 -17.66 13.15
C VAL A 196 27.31 -18.60 14.19
N GLY A 197 26.59 -18.91 15.28
CA GLY A 197 27.02 -19.81 16.33
C GLY A 197 27.33 -21.23 15.83
N LEU A 198 26.62 -21.72 14.80
CA LEU A 198 26.91 -23.03 14.18
C LEU A 198 28.30 -23.09 13.53
N PHE A 199 28.91 -21.95 13.24
CA PHE A 199 30.22 -21.84 12.58
C PHE A 199 31.29 -21.25 13.51
N GLN A 200 31.12 -21.34 14.83
CA GLN A 200 32.05 -20.73 15.78
C GLN A 200 33.48 -21.19 15.55
N ASP A 201 33.73 -22.50 15.34
CA ASP A 201 35.06 -23.04 15.05
C ASP A 201 35.71 -22.43 13.82
N THR A 202 34.93 -22.06 12.84
CA THR A 202 35.42 -21.39 11.61
C THR A 202 35.80 -19.95 11.91
N LEU A 203 35.02 -19.25 12.70
CA LEU A 203 35.29 -17.88 13.14
C LEU A 203 36.54 -17.82 14.05
N ASP A 204 36.69 -18.76 14.97
CA ASP A 204 37.85 -18.81 15.84
C ASP A 204 39.14 -19.02 15.05
N ARG A 205 39.11 -19.81 13.98
CA ARG A 205 40.23 -19.98 13.06
C ARG A 205 40.48 -18.83 12.11
N LEU A 206 39.42 -18.17 11.65
CA LEU A 206 39.44 -17.14 10.64
C LEU A 206 38.72 -15.87 11.14
N VAL A 207 39.23 -15.28 12.22
CA VAL A 207 38.66 -14.11 12.90
C VAL A 207 38.42 -12.95 11.91
N ILE A 208 39.24 -12.85 10.86
CA ILE A 208 39.12 -11.82 9.81
C ILE A 208 37.75 -11.83 9.12
N LEU A 209 37.04 -12.97 9.06
CA LEU A 209 35.69 -13.07 8.49
C LEU A 209 34.69 -12.23 9.26
N ALA A 210 34.88 -12.03 10.57
CA ALA A 210 34.00 -11.23 11.39
C ALA A 210 33.91 -9.77 10.89
N LEU A 211 34.96 -9.23 10.29
CA LEU A 211 34.98 -7.89 9.70
C LEU A 211 33.99 -7.75 8.52
N PHE A 212 33.72 -8.85 7.82
CA PHE A 212 32.88 -8.84 6.62
C PHE A 212 31.45 -9.32 6.88
N LEU A 213 31.11 -9.85 8.04
CA LEU A 213 29.72 -10.19 8.40
C LEU A 213 28.78 -8.99 8.25
N PRO A 214 29.06 -7.80 8.82
CA PRO A 214 28.19 -6.64 8.64
C PRO A 214 28.17 -6.10 7.21
N VAL A 215 29.24 -6.27 6.44
CA VAL A 215 29.29 -5.89 5.02
C VAL A 215 28.31 -6.73 4.20
N LEU A 216 28.33 -8.06 4.39
CA LEU A 216 27.41 -8.95 3.68
C LEU A 216 25.97 -8.73 4.12
N ALA A 217 25.69 -8.66 5.41
CA ALA A 217 24.35 -8.42 5.93
C ALA A 217 23.77 -7.08 5.42
N GLY A 218 24.57 -6.01 5.49
CA GLY A 218 24.14 -4.69 5.03
C GLY A 218 23.81 -4.65 3.54
N GLN A 219 24.67 -5.22 2.69
CA GLN A 219 24.45 -5.19 1.24
C GLN A 219 23.33 -6.14 0.78
N SER A 220 23.25 -7.33 1.35
CA SER A 220 22.18 -8.26 1.06
C SER A 220 20.83 -7.70 1.55
N GLY A 221 20.80 -7.09 2.73
CA GLY A 221 19.62 -6.40 3.27
C GLY A 221 19.14 -5.28 2.36
N ASN A 222 20.05 -4.42 1.86
CA ASN A 222 19.71 -3.37 0.91
C ASN A 222 19.12 -3.92 -0.38
N THR A 223 19.71 -4.98 -0.95
CA THR A 223 19.19 -5.65 -2.15
C THR A 223 17.76 -6.18 -1.92
N GLY A 224 17.54 -6.82 -0.77
CA GLY A 224 16.23 -7.32 -0.38
C GLY A 224 15.20 -6.20 -0.21
N CYS A 225 15.58 -5.11 0.47
CA CYS A 225 14.70 -3.95 0.66
C CYS A 225 14.31 -3.28 -0.67
N GLN A 226 15.21 -3.20 -1.65
CA GLN A 226 14.91 -2.69 -2.99
C GLN A 226 13.87 -3.59 -3.70
N ALA A 227 14.05 -4.90 -3.68
CA ALA A 227 13.10 -5.86 -4.24
C ALA A 227 11.73 -5.80 -3.54
N LEU A 228 11.73 -5.69 -2.20
CA LEU A 228 10.53 -5.52 -1.39
C LEU A 228 9.76 -4.24 -1.77
N ALA A 229 10.46 -3.11 -1.85
CA ALA A 229 9.85 -1.82 -2.18
C ALA A 229 9.19 -1.83 -3.56
N VAL A 230 9.85 -2.42 -4.57
CA VAL A 230 9.29 -2.58 -5.92
C VAL A 230 8.09 -3.52 -5.91
N THR A 231 8.16 -4.63 -5.18
CA THR A 231 7.07 -5.60 -5.07
C THR A 231 5.84 -4.99 -4.42
N LEU A 232 6.00 -4.30 -3.28
CA LEU A 232 4.90 -3.63 -2.58
C LEU A 232 4.27 -2.52 -3.45
N ARG A 233 5.10 -1.73 -4.14
CA ARG A 233 4.61 -0.73 -5.10
C ARG A 233 3.75 -1.36 -6.19
N GLY A 234 4.24 -2.43 -6.82
CA GLY A 234 3.50 -3.14 -7.86
C GLY A 234 2.19 -3.75 -7.33
N MET A 235 2.17 -4.19 -6.06
CA MET A 235 0.96 -4.67 -5.40
C MET A 235 -0.03 -3.52 -5.17
N THR A 236 0.43 -2.37 -4.69
CA THR A 236 -0.41 -1.19 -4.42
C THR A 236 -0.98 -0.59 -5.69
N LEU A 237 -0.20 -0.49 -6.76
CA LEU A 237 -0.65 0.02 -8.05
C LEU A 237 -1.46 -0.99 -8.87
N GLY A 238 -1.53 -2.25 -8.42
CA GLY A 238 -2.27 -3.30 -9.13
C GLY A 238 -1.60 -3.77 -10.42
N GLU A 239 -0.29 -3.58 -10.56
CA GLU A 239 0.50 -4.01 -11.70
C GLU A 239 0.72 -5.54 -11.73
N LEU A 240 0.61 -6.20 -10.56
CA LEU A 240 0.76 -7.64 -10.42
C LEU A 240 -0.52 -8.37 -10.86
N ARG A 241 -0.54 -8.76 -12.12
CA ARG A 241 -1.58 -9.64 -12.67
C ARG A 241 -1.45 -11.06 -12.11
N PRO A 242 -2.54 -11.82 -11.99
CA PRO A 242 -2.48 -13.25 -11.67
C PRO A 242 -1.50 -13.97 -12.60
N GLY A 243 -0.56 -14.74 -12.02
CA GLY A 243 0.49 -15.46 -12.78
C GLY A 243 1.78 -14.67 -13.08
N ALA A 244 1.82 -13.36 -12.84
CA ALA A 244 3.03 -12.55 -13.02
C ALA A 244 4.06 -12.69 -11.87
N GLU A 245 3.66 -13.31 -10.77
CA GLU A 245 4.48 -13.46 -9.55
C GLU A 245 5.79 -14.20 -9.83
N ARG A 246 5.72 -15.30 -10.60
CA ARG A 246 6.91 -16.09 -10.96
C ARG A 246 7.90 -15.28 -11.80
N ARG A 247 7.39 -14.45 -12.71
CA ARG A 247 8.22 -13.55 -13.52
C ARG A 247 8.91 -12.50 -12.66
N LEU A 248 8.19 -11.94 -11.68
CA LEU A 248 8.76 -10.97 -10.73
C LEU A 248 9.89 -11.61 -9.92
N VAL A 249 9.66 -12.75 -9.30
CA VAL A 249 10.68 -13.47 -8.50
C VAL A 249 11.92 -13.81 -9.35
N SER A 250 11.72 -14.30 -10.59
CA SER A 250 12.84 -14.58 -11.50
C SER A 250 13.61 -13.32 -11.89
N LYS A 251 12.91 -12.21 -12.12
CA LYS A 251 13.53 -10.90 -12.38
C LYS A 251 14.38 -10.44 -11.20
N GLU A 252 13.85 -10.51 -9.98
CA GLU A 252 14.55 -10.07 -8.77
C GLU A 252 15.74 -11.01 -8.43
N ALA A 253 15.62 -12.31 -8.70
CA ALA A 253 16.75 -13.25 -8.60
C ALA A 253 17.89 -12.87 -9.56
N TRP A 254 17.56 -12.54 -10.81
CA TRP A 254 18.54 -12.12 -11.81
C TRP A 254 19.20 -10.79 -11.47
N LEU A 255 18.41 -9.81 -11.02
CA LEU A 255 18.94 -8.53 -10.52
C LEU A 255 19.83 -8.72 -9.30
N GLY A 256 19.44 -9.60 -8.38
CA GLY A 256 20.28 -9.99 -7.23
C GLY A 256 21.60 -10.59 -7.65
N CYS A 257 21.61 -11.45 -8.68
CA CYS A 257 22.84 -12.01 -9.25
C CYS A 257 23.76 -10.91 -9.81
N LEU A 258 23.25 -10.04 -10.67
CA LEU A 258 24.02 -8.97 -11.30
C LEU A 258 24.58 -7.97 -10.26
N ASN A 259 23.75 -7.53 -9.33
CA ASN A 259 24.17 -6.67 -8.23
C ASN A 259 25.19 -7.38 -7.32
N GLY A 260 24.93 -8.66 -7.01
CA GLY A 260 25.84 -9.49 -6.23
C GLY A 260 27.22 -9.65 -6.86
N VAL A 261 27.30 -9.78 -8.20
CA VAL A 261 28.59 -9.82 -8.92
C VAL A 261 29.31 -8.47 -8.78
N GLY A 262 28.64 -7.36 -9.02
CA GLY A 262 29.26 -6.03 -8.94
C GLY A 262 29.75 -5.69 -7.53
N VAL A 263 28.86 -5.80 -6.53
CA VAL A 263 29.18 -5.49 -5.13
C VAL A 263 30.12 -6.55 -4.53
N GLY A 264 29.92 -7.82 -4.90
CA GLY A 264 30.75 -8.93 -4.45
C GLY A 264 32.20 -8.82 -4.92
N LEU A 265 32.42 -8.34 -6.14
CA LEU A 265 33.79 -8.06 -6.67
C LEU A 265 34.45 -7.00 -5.78
N ALA A 266 33.78 -5.90 -5.49
CA ALA A 266 34.33 -4.85 -4.63
C ALA A 266 34.62 -5.37 -3.19
N ALA A 267 33.68 -6.11 -2.60
CA ALA A 267 33.84 -6.68 -1.27
C ALA A 267 34.95 -7.75 -1.22
N GLY A 268 35.04 -8.58 -2.27
CA GLY A 268 36.09 -9.60 -2.40
C GLY A 268 37.50 -9.00 -2.54
N ILE A 269 37.62 -7.90 -3.32
CA ILE A 269 38.88 -7.13 -3.39
C ILE A 269 39.22 -6.53 -2.03
N GLY A 270 38.23 -5.94 -1.34
CA GLY A 270 38.39 -5.42 0.03
C GLY A 270 38.90 -6.47 0.99
N MET A 271 38.31 -7.69 0.98
CA MET A 271 38.78 -8.81 1.80
C MET A 271 40.21 -9.23 1.40
N PHE A 272 40.50 -9.32 0.11
CA PHE A 272 41.85 -9.66 -0.36
C PHE A 272 42.91 -8.69 0.18
N ILE A 273 42.64 -7.38 0.06
CA ILE A 273 43.56 -6.35 0.56
C ILE A 273 43.75 -6.44 2.07
N THR A 274 42.63 -6.58 2.82
CA THR A 274 42.64 -6.69 4.28
C THR A 274 43.40 -7.94 4.72
N ALA A 275 43.15 -9.09 4.09
CA ALA A 275 43.78 -10.36 4.41
C ALA A 275 45.30 -10.34 4.07
N ALA A 276 45.67 -9.74 2.94
CA ALA A 276 47.06 -9.56 2.56
C ALA A 276 47.79 -8.64 3.55
N GLY A 277 47.20 -7.53 3.94
CA GLY A 277 47.77 -6.60 4.94
C GLY A 277 47.93 -7.21 6.34
N GLN A 278 47.08 -8.18 6.71
CA GLN A 278 47.16 -8.95 7.95
C GLN A 278 48.01 -10.22 7.82
N HIS A 279 48.71 -10.42 6.70
CA HIS A 279 49.58 -11.57 6.42
C HIS A 279 48.86 -12.92 6.56
N GLN A 280 47.57 -13.00 6.21
CA GLN A 280 46.81 -14.25 6.21
C GLN A 280 47.40 -15.23 5.17
N ALA A 281 47.34 -16.54 5.46
CA ALA A 281 47.93 -17.56 4.63
C ALA A 281 47.35 -17.66 3.20
N ARG A 282 46.07 -17.31 3.02
CA ARG A 282 45.32 -17.48 1.75
C ARG A 282 44.46 -16.26 1.40
N PRO A 283 45.02 -15.07 1.22
CA PRO A 283 44.22 -13.84 1.06
C PRO A 283 43.34 -13.87 -0.18
N PHE A 284 43.81 -14.45 -1.30
CA PHE A 284 43.01 -14.59 -2.53
C PHE A 284 41.77 -15.48 -2.29
N MET A 285 41.92 -16.60 -1.60
CA MET A 285 40.81 -17.51 -1.32
C MET A 285 39.76 -16.86 -0.40
N LEU A 286 40.18 -16.07 0.59
CA LEU A 286 39.28 -15.31 1.45
C LEU A 286 38.47 -14.26 0.65
N GLY A 287 39.14 -13.52 -0.25
CA GLY A 287 38.48 -12.60 -1.17
C GLY A 287 37.47 -13.30 -2.08
N PHE A 288 37.84 -14.46 -2.61
CA PHE A 288 36.96 -15.26 -3.47
C PHE A 288 35.71 -15.80 -2.70
N VAL A 289 35.90 -16.24 -1.48
CA VAL A 289 34.82 -16.68 -0.59
C VAL A 289 33.83 -15.53 -0.34
N VAL A 290 34.32 -14.33 -0.01
CA VAL A 290 33.47 -13.15 0.19
C VAL A 290 32.73 -12.78 -1.10
N PHE A 291 33.39 -12.84 -2.25
CA PHE A 291 32.75 -12.61 -3.56
C PHE A 291 31.58 -13.59 -3.78
N LEU A 292 31.82 -14.89 -3.67
CA LEU A 292 30.78 -15.90 -3.88
C LEU A 292 29.64 -15.78 -2.88
N ALA A 293 29.97 -15.53 -1.61
CA ALA A 293 28.99 -15.34 -0.55
C ALA A 293 28.08 -14.14 -0.84
N MET A 294 28.64 -13.03 -1.31
CA MET A 294 27.88 -11.83 -1.68
C MET A 294 26.94 -12.10 -2.84
N VAL A 295 27.39 -12.81 -3.88
CA VAL A 295 26.53 -13.18 -5.02
C VAL A 295 25.35 -14.03 -4.53
N GLY A 296 25.61 -15.08 -3.75
CA GLY A 296 24.57 -15.95 -3.21
C GLY A 296 23.59 -15.20 -2.30
N ALA A 297 24.12 -14.36 -1.41
CA ALA A 297 23.33 -13.53 -0.50
C ALA A 297 22.42 -12.55 -1.26
N CYS A 298 22.90 -11.84 -2.28
CA CYS A 298 22.11 -10.90 -3.06
C CYS A 298 21.01 -11.60 -3.89
N ILE A 299 21.29 -12.80 -4.43
CA ILE A 299 20.26 -13.60 -5.12
C ILE A 299 19.13 -13.98 -4.14
N ALA A 300 19.51 -14.54 -2.99
CA ALA A 300 18.54 -14.95 -1.98
C ALA A 300 17.73 -13.75 -1.46
N SER A 301 18.37 -12.61 -1.29
CA SER A 301 17.73 -11.37 -0.84
C SER A 301 16.74 -10.81 -1.85
N GLY A 302 17.08 -10.77 -3.13
CA GLY A 302 16.16 -10.37 -4.19
C GLY A 302 14.95 -11.28 -4.27
N VAL A 303 15.16 -12.59 -4.19
CA VAL A 303 14.08 -13.59 -4.14
C VAL A 303 13.21 -13.40 -2.90
N SER A 304 13.80 -13.24 -1.72
CA SER A 304 13.07 -13.04 -0.46
C SER A 304 12.27 -11.74 -0.47
N GLY A 305 12.82 -10.64 -1.00
CA GLY A 305 12.16 -9.36 -1.13
C GLY A 305 10.90 -9.41 -2.01
N ALA A 306 10.87 -10.31 -3.00
CA ALA A 306 9.68 -10.56 -3.80
C ALA A 306 8.72 -11.57 -3.16
N LEU A 307 9.23 -12.70 -2.64
CA LEU A 307 8.40 -13.80 -2.13
C LEU A 307 7.71 -13.47 -0.82
N VAL A 308 8.37 -12.78 0.12
CA VAL A 308 7.83 -12.49 1.45
C VAL A 308 6.49 -11.75 1.36
N PRO A 309 6.38 -10.58 0.69
CA PRO A 309 5.11 -9.85 0.61
C PRO A 309 4.04 -10.62 -0.17
N LEU A 310 4.42 -11.37 -1.20
CA LEU A 310 3.49 -12.21 -1.95
C LEU A 310 2.89 -13.33 -1.09
N THR A 311 3.72 -13.96 -0.25
CA THR A 311 3.30 -15.01 0.67
C THR A 311 2.38 -14.47 1.76
N LEU A 312 2.75 -13.34 2.40
CA LEU A 312 1.93 -12.68 3.41
C LEU A 312 0.54 -12.33 2.86
N LYS A 313 0.48 -11.76 1.66
CA LYS A 313 -0.80 -11.47 1.00
C LYS A 313 -1.65 -12.73 0.79
N ARG A 314 -1.04 -13.85 0.36
CA ARG A 314 -1.76 -15.12 0.19
C ARG A 314 -2.30 -15.68 1.50
N LEU A 315 -1.61 -15.43 2.61
CA LEU A 315 -2.03 -15.82 3.96
C LEU A 315 -3.04 -14.87 4.59
N GLY A 316 -3.42 -13.77 3.90
CA GLY A 316 -4.38 -12.78 4.39
C GLY A 316 -3.79 -11.72 5.34
N PHE A 317 -2.45 -11.66 5.47
CA PHE A 317 -1.77 -10.62 6.24
C PHE A 317 -1.49 -9.38 5.40
N ASP A 318 -1.36 -8.22 6.06
CA ASP A 318 -0.90 -7.00 5.38
C ASP A 318 0.57 -7.17 4.93
N PRO A 319 0.84 -7.16 3.60
CA PRO A 319 2.20 -7.35 3.11
C PRO A 319 3.18 -6.27 3.55
N ALA A 320 2.70 -5.04 3.82
CA ALA A 320 3.57 -3.92 4.19
C ALA A 320 4.05 -4.03 5.65
N SER A 321 3.18 -4.48 6.56
CA SER A 321 3.45 -4.40 7.99
C SER A 321 4.47 -5.43 8.51
N ALA A 322 4.52 -6.63 7.94
CA ALA A 322 5.37 -7.72 8.46
C ALA A 322 6.58 -8.06 7.57
N SER A 323 6.60 -7.56 6.32
CA SER A 323 7.58 -7.99 5.33
C SER A 323 9.03 -7.71 5.72
N SER A 324 9.32 -6.57 6.37
CA SER A 324 10.71 -6.19 6.66
C SER A 324 11.38 -7.10 7.69
N ILE A 325 10.67 -7.53 8.73
CA ILE A 325 11.24 -8.45 9.72
C ILE A 325 11.60 -9.79 9.09
N PHE A 326 10.65 -10.38 8.33
CA PHE A 326 10.92 -11.65 7.67
C PHE A 326 12.02 -11.53 6.62
N LEU A 327 12.06 -10.40 5.92
CA LEU A 327 13.11 -10.12 4.94
C LEU A 327 14.47 -10.02 5.61
N THR A 328 14.65 -9.15 6.63
CA THR A 328 15.94 -8.96 7.29
C THR A 328 16.43 -10.24 7.94
N THR A 329 15.54 -11.00 8.58
CA THR A 329 15.90 -12.30 9.14
C THR A 329 16.41 -13.26 8.05
N ALA A 330 15.71 -13.38 6.93
CA ALA A 330 16.11 -14.25 5.83
C ALA A 330 17.45 -13.80 5.23
N THR A 331 17.63 -12.50 4.99
CA THR A 331 18.86 -11.95 4.40
C THR A 331 20.08 -12.14 5.34
N ASP A 332 19.90 -11.91 6.64
CA ASP A 332 20.98 -12.06 7.61
C ASP A 332 21.38 -13.53 7.78
N CYS A 333 20.40 -14.42 7.96
CA CYS A 333 20.68 -15.86 8.07
C CYS A 333 21.40 -16.40 6.83
N VAL A 334 20.93 -16.02 5.62
CA VAL A 334 21.51 -16.53 4.38
C VAL A 334 22.87 -15.92 4.12
N SER A 335 23.05 -14.60 4.31
CA SER A 335 24.33 -13.93 4.00
C SER A 335 25.44 -14.40 4.92
N MET A 336 25.21 -14.40 6.25
CA MET A 336 26.17 -14.85 7.24
C MET A 336 26.43 -16.36 7.13
N GLY A 337 25.37 -17.14 6.98
CA GLY A 337 25.46 -18.59 6.81
C GLY A 337 26.25 -18.99 5.58
N THR A 338 25.98 -18.35 4.44
CA THR A 338 26.69 -18.64 3.17
C THR A 338 28.18 -18.28 3.27
N LEU A 339 28.52 -17.11 3.86
CA LEU A 339 29.91 -16.73 4.07
C LEU A 339 30.66 -17.77 4.89
N LEU A 340 30.13 -18.11 6.05
CA LEU A 340 30.78 -19.02 6.98
C LEU A 340 30.82 -20.46 6.47
N PHE A 341 29.77 -20.91 5.80
CA PHE A 341 29.73 -22.20 5.12
C PHE A 341 30.80 -22.34 4.04
N LEU A 342 30.88 -21.34 3.13
CA LEU A 342 31.89 -21.34 2.08
C LEU A 342 33.31 -21.25 2.65
N ALA A 343 33.53 -20.44 3.68
CA ALA A 343 34.81 -20.36 4.36
C ALA A 343 35.21 -21.71 4.99
N THR A 344 34.29 -22.42 5.60
CA THR A 344 34.52 -23.73 6.22
C THR A 344 34.97 -24.76 5.18
N ILE A 345 34.44 -24.73 3.97
CA ILE A 345 34.73 -25.70 2.91
C ILE A 345 36.00 -25.31 2.13
N LEU A 346 36.11 -24.04 1.74
CA LEU A 346 37.11 -23.59 0.79
C LEU A 346 38.45 -23.11 1.42
N VAL A 347 38.42 -22.70 2.70
CA VAL A 347 39.58 -22.18 3.42
C VAL A 347 40.06 -23.20 4.46
N ARG A 348 40.22 -24.43 4.06
CA ARG A 348 40.80 -25.50 4.90
C ARG A 348 42.32 -25.40 5.02
#